data_4e7746c6bab70dd0be3a395349051638
#
_entry.id   4e7746c6bab70dd0be3a395349051638
#
_cell.length_a   1.000
_cell.length_b   1.000
_cell.length_c   1.000
_cell.angle_alpha   90.00
_cell.angle_beta   90.00
_cell.angle_gamma   90.00
#
_symmetry.space_group_name_H-M   'P 1'
#
loop_
_entity.id
_entity.type
_entity.pdbx_description
1 polymer ?
#
loop_
_entity_poly.entity_id
_entity_poly.type
_entity_poly.pdbx_seq_one_letter_code
_entity_poly.pdbx_strand_id
1 'polypeptide(L)'
;EKPSYGFNLLFQSGLLKIIFPELQKLHGVQIREGKSHKDNFFHTLQVLDNISKATDDLWLRWAAILHDIAKPDTKRFNKKVGWTFHGHEDKGAQWVPSIFKRMKLPLNEHMKLVQKLVRLHLRPIALISKNVTDAAIRRLMYEAGDEIDDLLMLCKADITSKNNNRVQQYLMNFKHVEDKIQKVESKDSLRNFKNPITGEKIMEIFDLEPSRIVGELKEMVKEAIIENKIPNQYDAALEYIKKEGKSQGIVFKQK
;
A
#
# COMPACT_ATOMS: atom_id res chain seq x y z
N GLU A 1 3.24 -19.87 17.11
CA GLU A 1 4.35 -20.63 16.52
C GLU A 1 5.23 -19.74 15.66
N LYS A 2 6.44 -20.22 15.30
CA LYS A 2 7.44 -19.46 14.57
C LYS A 2 7.58 -19.97 13.13
N PRO A 3 6.85 -19.44 12.14
CA PRO A 3 6.99 -19.87 10.75
C PRO A 3 8.39 -19.56 10.17
N SER A 4 9.11 -18.59 10.72
CA SER A 4 10.52 -18.33 10.38
C SER A 4 11.42 -19.56 10.50
N TYR A 5 11.11 -20.49 11.42
CA TYR A 5 11.89 -21.72 11.60
C TYR A 5 11.89 -22.58 10.33
N GLY A 6 10.71 -22.80 9.75
CA GLY A 6 10.60 -23.56 8.49
C GLY A 6 11.33 -22.91 7.32
N PHE A 7 11.21 -21.58 7.18
CA PHE A 7 11.94 -20.84 6.14
C PHE A 7 13.46 -20.87 6.34
N ASN A 8 13.94 -20.83 7.58
CA ASN A 8 15.36 -20.99 7.88
C ASN A 8 15.88 -22.39 7.50
N LEU A 9 15.12 -23.44 7.73
CA LEU A 9 15.49 -24.81 7.30
C LEU A 9 15.54 -24.90 5.77
N LEU A 10 14.56 -24.34 5.07
CA LEU A 10 14.54 -24.28 3.60
C LEU A 10 15.73 -23.48 3.06
N PHE A 11 16.11 -22.42 3.73
CA PHE A 11 17.28 -21.60 3.37
C PHE A 11 18.58 -22.39 3.56
N GLN A 12 18.78 -23.00 4.74
CA GLN A 12 20.00 -23.75 5.08
C GLN A 12 20.19 -24.99 4.22
N SER A 13 19.10 -25.67 3.85
CA SER A 13 19.14 -26.83 2.96
C SER A 13 19.35 -26.50 1.48
N GLY A 14 19.30 -25.21 1.12
CA GLY A 14 19.35 -24.76 -0.28
C GLY A 14 18.03 -24.93 -1.05
N LEU A 15 17.02 -25.55 -0.48
CA LEU A 15 15.72 -25.76 -1.13
C LEU A 15 15.01 -24.43 -1.43
N LEU A 16 15.17 -23.41 -0.59
CA LEU A 16 14.56 -22.12 -0.81
C LEU A 16 14.93 -21.49 -2.16
N LYS A 17 16.18 -21.67 -2.59
CA LYS A 17 16.67 -21.18 -3.89
C LYS A 17 15.92 -21.80 -5.08
N ILE A 18 15.43 -23.01 -4.92
CA ILE A 18 14.72 -23.77 -5.95
C ILE A 18 13.24 -23.38 -5.96
N ILE A 19 12.60 -23.39 -4.77
CA ILE A 19 11.15 -23.20 -4.67
C ILE A 19 10.72 -21.74 -4.62
N PHE A 20 11.55 -20.87 -4.00
CA PHE A 20 11.24 -19.45 -3.83
C PHE A 20 12.49 -18.55 -4.02
N PRO A 21 13.04 -18.49 -5.23
CA PRO A 21 14.28 -17.78 -5.51
C PRO A 21 14.21 -16.27 -5.21
N GLU A 22 13.04 -15.64 -5.33
CA GLU A 22 12.86 -14.22 -5.01
C GLU A 22 13.09 -13.95 -3.52
N LEU A 23 12.55 -14.81 -2.64
CA LEU A 23 12.74 -14.71 -1.20
C LEU A 23 14.22 -14.95 -0.82
N GLN A 24 14.87 -15.92 -1.48
CA GLN A 24 16.30 -16.18 -1.32
C GLN A 24 17.16 -14.95 -1.66
N LYS A 25 16.81 -14.19 -2.70
CA LYS A 25 17.54 -12.98 -3.11
C LYS A 25 17.51 -11.85 -2.10
N LEU A 26 16.59 -11.87 -1.14
CA LEU A 26 16.56 -10.88 -0.05
C LEU A 26 17.73 -11.02 0.91
N HIS A 27 18.37 -12.20 0.96
CA HIS A 27 19.50 -12.47 1.83
C HIS A 27 20.77 -11.74 1.41
N GLY A 28 21.48 -11.25 2.39
CA GLY A 28 22.78 -10.61 2.24
C GLY A 28 22.77 -9.11 2.52
N VAL A 29 23.91 -8.64 3.03
CA VAL A 29 24.15 -7.24 3.36
C VAL A 29 25.30 -6.74 2.51
N GLN A 30 25.13 -5.60 1.87
CA GLN A 30 26.20 -4.92 1.17
C GLN A 30 26.66 -3.70 1.96
N ILE A 31 27.97 -3.52 2.01
CA ILE A 31 28.62 -2.36 2.62
C ILE A 31 29.29 -1.57 1.51
N ARG A 32 28.97 -0.29 1.40
CA ARG A 32 29.61 0.63 0.47
C ARG A 32 29.81 1.98 1.15
N GLU A 33 31.02 2.51 1.09
CA GLU A 33 31.39 3.78 1.71
C GLU A 33 30.97 3.85 3.22
N GLY A 34 31.18 2.74 3.96
CA GLY A 34 30.81 2.63 5.38
C GLY A 34 29.32 2.53 5.68
N LYS A 35 28.45 2.55 4.65
CA LYS A 35 27.00 2.46 4.81
C LYS A 35 26.50 1.06 4.44
N SER A 36 25.72 0.45 5.33
CA SER A 36 25.10 -0.87 5.14
C SER A 36 23.57 -0.76 5.15
N HIS A 37 22.89 -1.81 4.74
CA HIS A 37 21.44 -2.00 4.93
C HIS A 37 21.18 -3.22 5.79
N LYS A 38 19.95 -3.37 6.29
CA LYS A 38 19.51 -4.60 6.96
C LYS A 38 19.56 -5.77 5.98
N ASP A 39 19.79 -6.98 6.51
CA ASP A 39 19.49 -8.19 5.75
C ASP A 39 17.96 -8.31 5.62
N ASN A 40 17.47 -8.17 4.39
CA ASN A 40 16.03 -8.13 4.14
C ASN A 40 15.37 -9.50 4.31
N PHE A 41 16.09 -10.61 4.13
CA PHE A 41 15.57 -11.95 4.37
C PHE A 41 15.21 -12.16 5.84
N PHE A 42 16.18 -11.96 6.74
CA PHE A 42 15.93 -12.12 8.18
C PHE A 42 14.94 -11.08 8.70
N HIS A 43 14.94 -9.87 8.14
CA HIS A 43 13.90 -8.89 8.43
C HIS A 43 12.51 -9.40 8.07
N THR A 44 12.33 -9.91 6.84
CA THR A 44 11.05 -10.47 6.37
C THR A 44 10.58 -11.63 7.26
N LEU A 45 11.49 -12.52 7.68
CA LEU A 45 11.15 -13.59 8.60
C LEU A 45 10.71 -13.08 9.99
N GLN A 46 11.32 -12.01 10.48
CA GLN A 46 10.90 -11.38 11.71
C GLN A 46 9.51 -10.75 11.59
N VAL A 47 9.22 -10.07 10.47
CA VAL A 47 7.88 -9.52 10.18
C VAL A 47 6.84 -10.64 10.11
N LEU A 48 7.17 -11.77 9.48
CA LEU A 48 6.31 -12.95 9.42
C LEU A 48 6.01 -13.52 10.80
N ASP A 49 7.01 -13.64 11.68
CA ASP A 49 6.81 -14.08 13.06
C ASP A 49 5.96 -13.09 13.86
N ASN A 50 6.17 -11.79 13.65
CA ASN A 50 5.41 -10.74 14.34
C ASN A 50 3.92 -10.80 13.95
N ILE A 51 3.60 -10.86 12.66
CA ILE A 51 2.21 -10.93 12.20
C ILE A 51 1.55 -12.24 12.61
N SER A 52 2.29 -13.35 12.65
CA SER A 52 1.78 -14.66 13.05
C SER A 52 1.40 -14.75 14.54
N LYS A 53 1.86 -13.81 15.36
CA LYS A 53 1.41 -13.67 16.75
C LYS A 53 0.10 -12.87 16.85
N ALA A 54 -0.18 -12.02 15.87
CA ALA A 54 -1.34 -11.14 15.87
C ALA A 54 -2.55 -11.76 15.18
N THR A 55 -2.34 -12.64 14.19
CA THR A 55 -3.41 -13.25 13.40
C THR A 55 -3.01 -14.59 12.82
N ASP A 56 -4.04 -15.45 12.64
CA ASP A 56 -3.93 -16.71 11.91
C ASP A 56 -4.26 -16.57 10.42
N ASP A 57 -4.59 -15.37 9.95
CA ASP A 57 -4.88 -15.12 8.54
C ASP A 57 -3.67 -15.45 7.66
N LEU A 58 -3.88 -16.41 6.75
CA LEU A 58 -2.85 -16.90 5.85
C LEU A 58 -2.41 -15.82 4.85
N TRP A 59 -3.33 -14.98 4.41
CA TRP A 59 -3.05 -14.01 3.35
C TRP A 59 -2.31 -12.80 3.87
N LEU A 60 -2.56 -12.40 5.13
CA LEU A 60 -1.72 -11.43 5.83
C LEU A 60 -0.29 -11.95 6.03
N ARG A 61 -0.12 -13.23 6.35
CA ARG A 61 1.21 -13.86 6.43
C ARG A 61 1.91 -13.88 5.07
N TRP A 62 1.18 -14.12 3.98
CA TRP A 62 1.72 -13.99 2.62
C TRP A 62 2.09 -12.55 2.28
N ALA A 63 1.28 -11.57 2.67
CA ALA A 63 1.62 -10.16 2.50
C ALA A 63 2.92 -9.80 3.26
N ALA A 64 3.11 -10.32 4.48
CA ALA A 64 4.35 -10.15 5.25
C ALA A 64 5.58 -10.78 4.57
N ILE A 65 5.44 -11.93 3.92
CA ILE A 65 6.54 -12.54 3.15
C ILE A 65 6.88 -11.71 1.91
N LEU A 66 5.88 -11.09 1.27
CA LEU A 66 6.03 -10.44 -0.04
C LEU A 66 6.21 -8.91 0.03
N HIS A 67 6.01 -8.25 1.19
CA HIS A 67 6.04 -6.79 1.26
C HIS A 67 7.33 -6.17 0.71
N ASP A 68 8.46 -6.81 0.98
CA ASP A 68 9.80 -6.35 0.61
C ASP A 68 10.43 -7.12 -0.57
N ILE A 69 9.69 -8.02 -1.22
CA ILE A 69 10.20 -9.01 -2.17
C ILE A 69 11.00 -8.42 -3.34
N ALA A 70 10.70 -7.19 -3.75
CA ALA A 70 11.37 -6.52 -4.86
C ALA A 70 12.53 -5.59 -4.43
N LYS A 71 12.90 -5.52 -3.15
CA LYS A 71 14.03 -4.70 -2.68
C LYS A 71 15.34 -5.00 -3.40
N PRO A 72 15.73 -6.25 -3.67
CA PRO A 72 16.97 -6.53 -4.40
C PRO A 72 17.03 -5.86 -5.77
N ASP A 73 15.90 -5.83 -6.49
CA ASP A 73 15.80 -5.32 -7.84
C ASP A 73 15.68 -3.79 -7.93
N THR A 74 15.25 -3.15 -6.83
CA THR A 74 15.12 -1.69 -6.74
C THR A 74 16.26 -1.02 -5.97
N LYS A 75 17.18 -1.84 -5.45
CA LYS A 75 18.32 -1.36 -4.67
C LYS A 75 19.22 -0.41 -5.47
N ARG A 76 19.48 0.78 -4.90
CA ARG A 76 20.40 1.79 -5.43
C ARG A 76 21.24 2.36 -4.29
N PHE A 77 22.46 2.77 -4.63
CA PHE A 77 23.34 3.44 -3.66
C PHE A 77 23.36 4.95 -3.94
N ASN A 78 23.05 5.72 -2.90
CA ASN A 78 23.17 7.18 -2.90
C ASN A 78 24.27 7.60 -1.92
N LYS A 79 25.22 8.41 -2.36
CA LYS A 79 26.36 8.85 -1.53
C LYS A 79 25.93 9.58 -0.24
N LYS A 80 24.83 10.35 -0.28
CA LYS A 80 24.34 11.11 0.89
C LYS A 80 23.61 10.23 1.90
N VAL A 81 22.64 9.42 1.45
CA VAL A 81 21.75 8.67 2.35
C VAL A 81 22.09 7.18 2.49
N GLY A 82 22.92 6.62 1.61
CA GLY A 82 23.26 5.20 1.57
C GLY A 82 22.36 4.40 0.63
N TRP A 83 22.02 3.18 1.04
CA TRP A 83 21.17 2.29 0.27
C TRP A 83 19.71 2.73 0.27
N THR A 84 19.10 2.75 -0.91
CA THR A 84 17.67 3.09 -1.13
C THR A 84 16.99 1.99 -1.94
N PHE A 85 15.65 1.87 -1.80
CA PHE A 85 14.86 0.80 -2.40
C PHE A 85 13.54 1.36 -2.97
N HIS A 86 13.55 2.58 -3.52
CA HIS A 86 12.33 3.25 -4.00
C HIS A 86 11.60 2.43 -5.05
N GLY A 87 10.27 2.34 -4.92
CA GLY A 87 9.38 1.64 -5.84
C GLY A 87 9.36 0.12 -5.66
N HIS A 88 9.96 -0.42 -4.57
CA HIS A 88 9.88 -1.86 -4.31
C HIS A 88 8.46 -2.32 -3.98
N GLU A 89 7.63 -1.47 -3.40
CA GLU A 89 6.23 -1.70 -3.12
C GLU A 89 5.41 -1.92 -4.39
N ASP A 90 5.56 -1.06 -5.39
CA ASP A 90 4.86 -1.18 -6.66
C ASP A 90 5.38 -2.38 -7.47
N LYS A 91 6.70 -2.54 -7.54
CA LYS A 91 7.32 -3.68 -8.23
C LYS A 91 6.99 -5.01 -7.57
N GLY A 92 7.01 -5.06 -6.24
CA GLY A 92 6.61 -6.24 -5.47
C GLY A 92 5.16 -6.62 -5.74
N ALA A 93 4.25 -5.65 -5.72
CA ALA A 93 2.85 -5.87 -6.05
C ALA A 93 2.65 -6.41 -7.48
N GLN A 94 3.44 -5.96 -8.46
CA GLN A 94 3.42 -6.52 -9.82
C GLN A 94 3.87 -7.98 -9.89
N TRP A 95 4.74 -8.41 -8.97
CA TRP A 95 5.24 -9.80 -8.94
C TRP A 95 4.28 -10.77 -8.27
N VAL A 96 3.37 -10.30 -7.40
CA VAL A 96 2.43 -11.17 -6.66
C VAL A 96 1.70 -12.16 -7.57
N PRO A 97 1.06 -11.77 -8.70
CA PRO A 97 0.34 -12.72 -9.54
C PRO A 97 1.22 -13.83 -10.11
N SER A 98 2.45 -13.51 -10.53
CA SER A 98 3.38 -14.50 -11.09
C SER A 98 3.89 -15.46 -10.03
N ILE A 99 4.16 -14.98 -8.81
CA ILE A 99 4.55 -15.81 -7.66
C ILE A 99 3.41 -16.74 -7.26
N PHE A 100 2.18 -16.24 -7.13
CA PHE A 100 0.99 -17.03 -6.80
C PHE A 100 0.75 -18.13 -7.84
N LYS A 101 0.81 -17.78 -9.14
CA LYS A 101 0.65 -18.75 -10.22
C LYS A 101 1.70 -19.87 -10.15
N ARG A 102 2.98 -19.53 -9.95
CA ARG A 102 4.07 -20.51 -9.86
C ARG A 102 3.94 -21.39 -8.62
N MET A 103 3.53 -20.83 -7.49
CA MET A 103 3.33 -21.57 -6.24
C MET A 103 1.98 -22.29 -6.16
N LYS A 104 1.18 -22.27 -7.23
CA LYS A 104 -0.16 -22.89 -7.29
C LYS A 104 -1.11 -22.36 -6.20
N LEU A 105 -0.94 -21.09 -5.81
CA LEU A 105 -1.86 -20.39 -4.92
C LEU A 105 -3.07 -19.85 -5.71
N PRO A 106 -4.21 -19.57 -5.06
CA PRO A 106 -5.42 -19.10 -5.72
C PRO A 106 -5.22 -17.70 -6.33
N LEU A 107 -5.67 -17.53 -7.60
CA LEU A 107 -5.60 -16.26 -8.33
C LEU A 107 -6.92 -15.47 -8.23
N ASN A 108 -7.46 -15.37 -7.04
CA ASN A 108 -8.75 -14.74 -6.73
C ASN A 108 -8.56 -13.45 -5.89
N GLU A 109 -9.59 -13.10 -5.10
CA GLU A 109 -9.58 -11.96 -4.19
C GLU A 109 -8.46 -12.01 -3.16
N HIS A 110 -8.06 -13.16 -2.69
CA HIS A 110 -6.92 -13.32 -1.77
C HIS A 110 -5.60 -12.85 -2.38
N MET A 111 -5.36 -13.19 -3.65
CA MET A 111 -4.19 -12.67 -4.37
C MET A 111 -4.27 -11.15 -4.49
N LYS A 112 -5.46 -10.60 -4.81
CA LYS A 112 -5.66 -9.15 -4.91
C LYS A 112 -5.44 -8.45 -3.57
N LEU A 113 -5.89 -9.05 -2.47
CA LEU A 113 -5.63 -8.57 -1.11
C LEU A 113 -4.12 -8.49 -0.85
N VAL A 114 -3.38 -9.58 -1.06
CA VAL A 114 -1.92 -9.60 -0.87
C VAL A 114 -1.23 -8.57 -1.74
N GLN A 115 -1.61 -8.48 -3.03
CA GLN A 115 -1.07 -7.49 -3.96
C GLN A 115 -1.30 -6.06 -3.48
N LYS A 116 -2.50 -5.75 -2.97
CA LYS A 116 -2.88 -4.44 -2.44
C LYS A 116 -2.08 -4.10 -1.19
N LEU A 117 -1.98 -5.04 -0.23
CA LEU A 117 -1.22 -4.86 0.99
C LEU A 117 0.28 -4.63 0.72
N VAL A 118 0.87 -5.41 -0.19
CA VAL A 118 2.27 -5.21 -0.62
C VAL A 118 2.47 -3.82 -1.22
N ARG A 119 1.55 -3.36 -2.05
CA ARG A 119 1.63 -2.03 -2.68
C ARG A 119 1.52 -0.89 -1.67
N LEU A 120 0.69 -1.05 -0.65
CA LEU A 120 0.35 0.03 0.28
C LEU A 120 1.15 0.03 1.58
N HIS A 121 1.99 -1.00 1.85
CA HIS A 121 2.59 -1.20 3.16
C HIS A 121 3.43 -0.02 3.69
N LEU A 122 3.97 0.82 2.82
CA LEU A 122 4.71 2.02 3.23
C LEU A 122 3.81 3.24 3.52
N ARG A 123 2.54 3.23 3.08
CA ARG A 123 1.64 4.39 3.18
C ARG A 123 1.35 4.80 4.64
N PRO A 124 0.96 3.88 5.54
CA PRO A 124 0.73 4.23 6.94
C PRO A 124 1.99 4.76 7.65
N ILE A 125 3.17 4.21 7.32
CA ILE A 125 4.43 4.64 7.90
C ILE A 125 4.78 6.08 7.52
N ALA A 126 4.48 6.48 6.27
CA ALA A 126 4.66 7.84 5.80
C ALA A 126 3.76 8.85 6.55
N LEU A 127 2.65 8.39 7.15
CA LEU A 127 1.71 9.21 7.91
C LEU A 127 2.07 9.36 9.42
N ILE A 128 3.17 8.77 9.89
CA ILE A 128 3.60 8.88 11.30
C ILE A 128 4.07 10.29 11.68
N SER A 129 4.23 11.20 10.72
CA SER A 129 4.65 12.58 11.00
C SER A 129 3.59 13.36 11.79
N LYS A 130 4.04 14.28 12.68
CA LYS A 130 3.14 15.07 13.57
C LYS A 130 2.13 15.95 12.81
N ASN A 131 2.38 16.25 11.53
CA ASN A 131 1.60 17.19 10.73
C ASN A 131 0.76 16.50 9.63
N VAL A 132 0.31 15.27 9.86
CA VAL A 132 -0.55 14.57 8.89
C VAL A 132 -1.92 15.25 8.80
N THR A 133 -2.30 15.61 7.58
CA THR A 133 -3.61 16.21 7.29
C THR A 133 -4.72 15.16 7.23
N ASP A 134 -5.96 15.58 7.50
CA ASP A 134 -7.13 14.70 7.36
C ASP A 134 -7.29 14.21 5.90
N ALA A 135 -6.92 15.03 4.91
CA ALA A 135 -6.93 14.63 3.50
C ALA A 135 -5.96 13.46 3.21
N ALA A 136 -4.77 13.46 3.84
CA ALA A 136 -3.83 12.34 3.71
C ALA A 136 -4.38 11.04 4.34
N ILE A 137 -5.07 11.15 5.47
CA ILE A 137 -5.78 10.02 6.10
C ILE A 137 -6.92 9.51 5.21
N ARG A 138 -7.75 10.42 4.67
CA ARG A 138 -8.84 10.06 3.74
C ARG A 138 -8.32 9.35 2.50
N ARG A 139 -7.18 9.80 1.94
CA ARG A 139 -6.54 9.15 0.80
C ARG A 139 -6.09 7.74 1.13
N LEU A 140 -5.47 7.53 2.29
CA LEU A 140 -5.11 6.18 2.74
C LEU A 140 -6.34 5.28 2.90
N MET A 141 -7.40 5.77 3.56
CA MET A 141 -8.64 5.03 3.74
C MET A 141 -9.30 4.67 2.41
N TYR A 142 -9.30 5.60 1.45
CA TYR A 142 -9.81 5.35 0.11
C TYR A 142 -8.99 4.26 -0.62
N GLU A 143 -7.66 4.34 -0.58
CA GLU A 143 -6.77 3.38 -1.24
C GLU A 143 -6.85 1.99 -0.61
N ALA A 144 -6.91 1.92 0.72
CA ALA A 144 -7.00 0.68 1.46
C ALA A 144 -8.43 0.09 1.45
N GLY A 145 -9.48 0.91 1.55
CA GLY A 145 -10.86 0.44 1.64
C GLY A 145 -11.09 -0.42 2.87
N ASP A 146 -11.78 -1.54 2.69
CA ASP A 146 -12.10 -2.48 3.78
C ASP A 146 -10.85 -3.15 4.38
N GLU A 147 -9.72 -3.17 3.66
CA GLU A 147 -8.48 -3.78 4.12
C GLU A 147 -7.57 -2.85 4.92
N ILE A 148 -8.10 -1.72 5.41
CA ILE A 148 -7.32 -0.74 6.20
C ILE A 148 -6.76 -1.36 7.48
N ASP A 149 -7.53 -2.19 8.19
CA ASP A 149 -7.10 -2.82 9.43
C ASP A 149 -5.99 -3.85 9.19
N ASP A 150 -6.11 -4.63 8.11
CA ASP A 150 -5.10 -5.57 7.66
C ASP A 150 -3.79 -4.87 7.28
N LEU A 151 -3.89 -3.74 6.58
CA LEU A 151 -2.75 -2.91 6.22
C LEU A 151 -2.05 -2.35 7.47
N LEU A 152 -2.81 -1.87 8.45
CA LEU A 152 -2.26 -1.37 9.71
C LEU A 152 -1.58 -2.48 10.50
N MET A 153 -2.14 -3.69 10.52
CA MET A 153 -1.56 -4.86 11.16
C MET A 153 -0.22 -5.26 10.52
N LEU A 154 -0.16 -5.29 9.18
CA LEU A 154 1.08 -5.54 8.44
C LEU A 154 2.15 -4.50 8.76
N CYS A 155 1.79 -3.21 8.75
CA CYS A 155 2.72 -2.12 9.06
C CYS A 155 3.25 -2.19 10.49
N LYS A 156 2.42 -2.55 11.47
CA LYS A 156 2.88 -2.79 12.86
C LYS A 156 3.86 -3.94 12.95
N ALA A 157 3.60 -5.04 12.24
CA ALA A 157 4.49 -6.19 12.20
C ALA A 157 5.86 -5.85 11.60
N ASP A 158 5.89 -4.92 10.62
CA ASP A 158 7.11 -4.44 9.95
C ASP A 158 7.98 -3.53 10.85
N ILE A 159 7.43 -2.99 11.94
CA ILE A 159 8.22 -2.20 12.91
C ILE A 159 9.20 -3.14 13.63
N THR A 160 10.41 -3.25 13.09
CA THR A 160 11.48 -4.08 13.62
C THR A 160 12.72 -3.24 13.90
N SER A 161 13.25 -3.34 15.11
CA SER A 161 14.52 -2.71 15.50
C SER A 161 15.14 -3.49 16.66
N LYS A 162 16.46 -3.53 16.69
CA LYS A 162 17.20 -4.01 17.89
C LYS A 162 17.08 -3.05 19.07
N ASN A 163 16.67 -1.82 18.85
CA ASN A 163 16.47 -0.80 19.88
C ASN A 163 15.00 -0.75 20.29
N ASN A 164 14.69 -1.32 21.46
CA ASN A 164 13.33 -1.36 22.00
C ASN A 164 12.70 0.03 22.19
N ASN A 165 13.48 1.04 22.56
CA ASN A 165 12.96 2.41 22.72
C ASN A 165 12.48 2.98 21.39
N ARG A 166 13.19 2.70 20.30
CA ARG A 166 12.73 3.07 18.93
C ARG A 166 11.46 2.33 18.54
N VAL A 167 11.37 1.03 18.83
CA VAL A 167 10.15 0.25 18.57
C VAL A 167 8.97 0.86 19.31
N GLN A 168 9.11 1.15 20.61
CA GLN A 168 8.03 1.78 21.40
C GLN A 168 7.65 3.15 20.86
N GLN A 169 8.62 3.98 20.47
CA GLN A 169 8.33 5.28 19.88
C GLN A 169 7.56 5.16 18.55
N TYR A 170 7.94 4.23 17.68
CA TYR A 170 7.21 3.97 16.43
C TYR A 170 5.79 3.47 16.70
N LEU A 171 5.60 2.55 17.64
CA LEU A 171 4.27 2.05 18.01
C LEU A 171 3.38 3.15 18.59
N MET A 172 3.92 4.04 19.43
CA MET A 172 3.16 5.20 19.93
C MET A 172 2.76 6.14 18.79
N ASN A 173 3.68 6.46 17.89
CA ASN A 173 3.39 7.31 16.75
C ASN A 173 2.35 6.65 15.81
N PHE A 174 2.43 5.32 15.66
CA PHE A 174 1.47 4.56 14.87
C PHE A 174 0.05 4.62 15.46
N LYS A 175 -0.06 4.57 16.80
CA LYS A 175 -1.34 4.74 17.49
C LYS A 175 -1.98 6.09 17.17
N HIS A 176 -1.22 7.16 17.03
CA HIS A 176 -1.77 8.46 16.60
C HIS A 176 -2.36 8.41 15.19
N VAL A 177 -1.80 7.60 14.28
CA VAL A 177 -2.37 7.38 12.95
C VAL A 177 -3.70 6.62 13.06
N GLU A 178 -3.76 5.58 13.88
CA GLU A 178 -5.00 4.81 14.13
C GLU A 178 -6.10 5.71 14.73
N ASP A 179 -5.76 6.50 15.77
CA ASP A 179 -6.71 7.43 16.38
C ASP A 179 -7.25 8.47 15.38
N LYS A 180 -6.38 8.94 14.45
CA LYS A 180 -6.81 9.84 13.37
C LYS A 180 -7.71 9.14 12.36
N ILE A 181 -7.39 7.90 11.97
CA ILE A 181 -8.25 7.12 11.08
C ILE A 181 -9.65 6.97 11.69
N GLN A 182 -9.75 6.59 12.97
CA GLN A 182 -11.03 6.48 13.68
C GLN A 182 -11.80 7.81 13.72
N LYS A 183 -11.11 8.93 13.97
CA LYS A 183 -11.73 10.27 13.97
C LYS A 183 -12.25 10.69 12.59
N VAL A 184 -11.51 10.40 11.54
CA VAL A 184 -11.94 10.69 10.15
C VAL A 184 -13.09 9.77 9.77
N GLU A 185 -13.01 8.49 10.11
CA GLU A 185 -14.04 7.50 9.83
C GLU A 185 -15.38 7.83 10.51
N SER A 186 -15.34 8.29 11.76
CA SER A 186 -16.56 8.70 12.48
C SER A 186 -17.23 9.94 11.89
N LYS A 187 -16.49 10.78 11.15
CA LYS A 187 -17.02 11.97 10.48
C LYS A 187 -17.48 11.68 9.05
N ASP A 188 -16.75 10.82 8.38
CA ASP A 188 -16.87 10.62 6.94
C ASP A 188 -16.95 9.10 6.68
N SER A 189 -18.08 8.57 6.21
CA SER A 189 -18.24 7.12 5.87
C SER A 189 -17.34 6.68 4.69
N LEU A 190 -16.02 6.85 4.81
CA LEU A 190 -15.06 6.74 3.70
C LEU A 190 -14.54 5.33 3.41
N ARG A 191 -14.71 4.35 4.31
CA ARG A 191 -14.28 2.96 4.04
C ARG A 191 -14.89 2.40 2.77
N ASN A 192 -16.16 2.74 2.51
CA ASN A 192 -16.92 2.32 1.33
C ASN A 192 -17.09 3.44 0.31
N PHE A 193 -16.14 4.39 0.27
CA PHE A 193 -16.20 5.49 -0.66
C PHE A 193 -16.20 4.98 -2.12
N LYS A 194 -17.32 5.17 -2.80
CA LYS A 194 -17.41 5.02 -4.24
C LYS A 194 -17.53 6.41 -4.85
N ASN A 195 -16.75 6.65 -5.90
CA ASN A 195 -16.91 7.90 -6.66
C ASN A 195 -18.38 7.99 -7.14
N PRO A 196 -19.12 9.06 -6.80
CA PRO A 196 -20.54 9.17 -7.12
C PRO A 196 -20.81 9.33 -8.61
N ILE A 197 -19.78 9.62 -9.41
CA ILE A 197 -19.87 9.70 -10.88
C ILE A 197 -19.00 8.61 -11.51
N THR A 198 -19.61 7.77 -12.37
CA THR A 198 -18.90 6.75 -13.15
C THR A 198 -18.28 7.33 -14.41
N GLY A 199 -17.32 6.61 -15.01
CA GLY A 199 -16.71 6.99 -16.28
C GLY A 199 -17.74 7.05 -17.42
N GLU A 200 -18.70 6.10 -17.44
CA GLU A 200 -19.79 6.07 -18.42
C GLU A 200 -20.64 7.34 -18.30
N LYS A 201 -20.94 7.77 -17.06
CA LYS A 201 -21.75 8.97 -16.84
C LYS A 201 -21.00 10.25 -17.25
N ILE A 202 -19.67 10.28 -17.04
CA ILE A 202 -18.82 11.37 -17.52
C ILE A 202 -18.84 11.43 -19.05
N MET A 203 -18.69 10.28 -19.72
CA MET A 203 -18.75 10.22 -21.18
C MET A 203 -20.11 10.68 -21.73
N GLU A 204 -21.20 10.27 -21.08
CA GLU A 204 -22.56 10.71 -21.44
C GLU A 204 -22.75 12.24 -21.30
N ILE A 205 -22.29 12.82 -20.18
CA ILE A 205 -22.47 14.25 -19.88
C ILE A 205 -21.68 15.15 -20.84
N PHE A 206 -20.46 14.72 -21.17
CA PHE A 206 -19.52 15.52 -21.95
C PHE A 206 -19.42 15.10 -23.42
N ASP A 207 -20.20 14.08 -23.85
CA ASP A 207 -20.13 13.49 -25.18
C ASP A 207 -18.71 13.05 -25.57
N LEU A 208 -18.06 12.34 -24.64
CA LEU A 208 -16.67 11.88 -24.79
C LEU A 208 -16.62 10.39 -25.10
N GLU A 209 -15.72 10.00 -25.97
CA GLU A 209 -15.28 8.61 -26.12
C GLU A 209 -14.37 8.19 -24.96
N PRO A 210 -14.19 6.86 -24.71
CA PRO A 210 -13.23 6.37 -23.74
C PRO A 210 -11.85 6.98 -23.97
N SER A 211 -11.38 7.79 -23.01
CA SER A 211 -10.17 8.58 -23.16
C SER A 211 -9.52 8.89 -21.82
N ARG A 212 -8.29 9.37 -21.87
CA ARG A 212 -7.56 9.84 -20.71
C ARG A 212 -8.31 10.96 -19.96
N ILE A 213 -8.99 11.84 -20.69
CA ILE A 213 -9.77 12.97 -20.12
C ILE A 213 -10.85 12.46 -19.17
N VAL A 214 -11.56 11.38 -19.51
CA VAL A 214 -12.56 10.76 -18.63
C VAL A 214 -11.95 10.31 -17.30
N GLY A 215 -10.75 9.73 -17.36
CA GLY A 215 -9.99 9.33 -16.18
C GLY A 215 -9.58 10.54 -15.33
N GLU A 216 -9.10 11.60 -15.94
CA GLU A 216 -8.68 12.84 -15.27
C GLU A 216 -9.85 13.54 -14.58
N LEU A 217 -11.01 13.64 -15.23
CA LEU A 217 -12.22 14.20 -14.65
C LEU A 217 -12.71 13.36 -13.44
N LYS A 218 -12.68 12.03 -13.56
CA LYS A 218 -13.04 11.13 -12.47
C LYS A 218 -12.09 11.27 -11.26
N GLU A 219 -10.79 11.39 -11.53
CA GLU A 219 -9.78 11.58 -10.50
C GLU A 219 -9.94 12.95 -9.82
N MET A 220 -10.26 13.99 -10.56
CA MET A 220 -10.51 15.34 -10.04
C MET A 220 -11.69 15.37 -9.05
N VAL A 221 -12.80 14.68 -9.35
CA VAL A 221 -13.93 14.54 -8.41
C VAL A 221 -13.50 13.81 -7.15
N LYS A 222 -12.76 12.69 -7.31
CA LYS A 222 -12.25 11.93 -6.18
C LYS A 222 -11.38 12.80 -5.25
N GLU A 223 -10.43 13.53 -5.81
CA GLU A 223 -9.55 14.41 -5.03
C GLU A 223 -10.33 15.53 -4.33
N ALA A 224 -11.33 16.12 -4.99
CA ALA A 224 -12.17 17.15 -4.38
C ALA A 224 -12.95 16.63 -3.16
N ILE A 225 -13.43 15.37 -3.23
CA ILE A 225 -14.11 14.74 -2.09
C ILE A 225 -13.12 14.39 -0.98
N ILE A 226 -11.95 13.84 -1.31
CA ILE A 226 -10.88 13.54 -0.34
C ILE A 226 -10.43 14.81 0.40
N GLU A 227 -10.32 15.92 -0.31
CA GLU A 227 -9.95 17.23 0.26
C GLU A 227 -11.12 17.92 0.98
N ASN A 228 -12.30 17.30 1.01
CA ASN A 228 -13.53 17.86 1.60
C ASN A 228 -13.97 19.20 0.97
N LYS A 229 -13.66 19.39 -0.32
CA LYS A 229 -14.12 20.55 -1.11
C LYS A 229 -15.59 20.39 -1.52
N ILE A 230 -16.01 19.15 -1.75
CA ILE A 230 -17.39 18.79 -2.07
C ILE A 230 -17.80 17.55 -1.26
N PRO A 231 -19.08 17.40 -0.91
CA PRO A 231 -19.59 16.17 -0.29
C PRO A 231 -19.59 15.00 -1.29
N ASN A 232 -19.56 13.76 -0.79
CA ASN A 232 -19.66 12.55 -1.60
C ASN A 232 -21.12 12.32 -2.04
N GLN A 233 -21.61 13.18 -2.93
CA GLN A 233 -22.97 13.16 -3.46
C GLN A 233 -22.94 13.43 -4.97
N TYR A 234 -23.85 12.78 -5.70
CA TYR A 234 -23.89 12.85 -7.16
C TYR A 234 -24.04 14.29 -7.69
N ASP A 235 -24.98 15.05 -7.12
CA ASP A 235 -25.27 16.42 -7.59
C ASP A 235 -24.09 17.37 -7.37
N ALA A 236 -23.47 17.31 -6.19
CA ALA A 236 -22.28 18.10 -5.88
C ALA A 236 -21.09 17.76 -6.81
N ALA A 237 -20.89 16.46 -7.06
CA ALA A 237 -19.86 15.98 -7.98
C ALA A 237 -20.14 16.41 -9.43
N LEU A 238 -21.42 16.37 -9.85
CA LEU A 238 -21.85 16.81 -11.18
C LEU A 238 -21.64 18.31 -11.39
N GLU A 239 -22.01 19.13 -10.42
CA GLU A 239 -21.76 20.57 -10.47
C GLU A 239 -20.27 20.89 -10.52
N TYR A 240 -19.50 20.22 -9.67
CA TYR A 240 -18.05 20.40 -9.62
C TYR A 240 -17.39 20.05 -10.95
N ILE A 241 -17.71 18.88 -11.54
CA ILE A 241 -17.11 18.43 -12.80
C ILE A 241 -17.53 19.34 -13.97
N LYS A 242 -18.76 19.87 -13.98
CA LYS A 242 -19.22 20.84 -14.99
C LYS A 242 -18.46 22.16 -14.90
N LYS A 243 -18.20 22.64 -13.67
CA LYS A 243 -17.44 23.86 -13.43
C LYS A 243 -15.99 23.73 -13.87
N GLU A 244 -15.30 22.66 -13.40
CA GLU A 244 -13.89 22.44 -13.68
C GLU A 244 -13.64 22.02 -15.12
N GLY A 245 -14.54 21.22 -15.73
CA GLY A 245 -14.47 20.86 -17.13
C GLY A 245 -14.53 22.07 -18.06
N LYS A 246 -15.40 23.06 -17.76
CA LYS A 246 -15.42 24.33 -18.49
C LYS A 246 -14.09 25.06 -18.39
N SER A 247 -13.47 25.11 -17.21
CA SER A 247 -12.19 25.77 -17.01
C SER A 247 -11.06 25.17 -17.82
N GLN A 248 -11.18 23.85 -18.16
CA GLN A 248 -10.24 23.11 -18.99
C GLN A 248 -10.61 23.11 -20.49
N GLY A 249 -11.62 23.88 -20.90
CA GLY A 249 -12.05 24.00 -22.30
C GLY A 249 -12.86 22.81 -22.82
N ILE A 250 -13.37 21.94 -21.92
CA ILE A 250 -14.21 20.82 -22.31
C ILE A 250 -15.64 21.30 -22.53
N VAL A 251 -16.15 21.13 -23.73
CA VAL A 251 -17.49 21.60 -24.12
C VAL A 251 -18.54 20.57 -23.72
N PHE A 252 -19.63 21.04 -23.11
CA PHE A 252 -20.80 20.23 -22.74
C PHE A 252 -21.83 20.20 -23.88
N LYS A 253 -22.48 19.07 -24.08
CA LYS A 253 -23.80 19.09 -24.71
C LYS A 253 -24.81 19.71 -23.72
N GLN A 254 -25.28 20.92 -24.01
CA GLN A 254 -26.51 21.42 -23.40
C GLN A 254 -27.68 20.57 -23.96
N LYS A 255 -28.30 19.76 -23.08
CA LYS A 255 -29.63 19.23 -23.35
C LYS A 255 -30.66 20.26 -22.92
#